data_bbdc7373ae823489673bc665b038a984
#
_entry.id   bbdc7373ae823489673bc665b038a984
#
_cell.length_a   1.000
_cell.length_b   1.000
_cell.length_c   1.000
_cell.angle_alpha   90.00
_cell.angle_beta   90.00
_cell.angle_gamma   90.00
#
_symmetry.space_group_name_H-M   'P 1'
#
loop_
_entity.id
_entity.type
_entity.pdbx_description
1 polymer ?
#
loop_
_entity_poly.entity_id
_entity_poly.type
_entity_poly.pdbx_seq_one_letter_code
_entity_poly.pdbx_strand_id
1 'polypeptide(L)'
;MDAFISHSSADSALAARIEKRLERDGLTAWLDRSEIQIGALLRAELHASIEKCRAVVLLWSKRASASRWVAAELLTAFHLDRFIVACVVDDTRLPQFLESTIWLDFRGKVSSQLATLSRAVREAPNRTTVPLPVPSARSPELQALIDNVAREQSRELDLLGQWNVDAAREVHKSVDGMLRPLERRWRYDIQVQKLAGYHRKNAYLIKHWEAINGGRTPKDTVLLRAERFFFSTLFLNPLDYEALNGLASILILERELSAAQFFNDRAIRLAKRDGVEYAEAKFDRDVIRNLKKAGQGTGGGS
;
A
#
# COMPACT_ATOMS: atom_id res chain seq x y z
N MET A 1 -10.17 9.58 -20.05
CA MET A 1 -9.10 8.62 -20.37
C MET A 1 -9.63 7.22 -20.10
N ASP A 2 -9.42 6.24 -21.02
CA ASP A 2 -10.05 4.94 -20.89
C ASP A 2 -9.27 4.02 -19.97
N ALA A 3 -7.94 3.97 -20.06
CA ALA A 3 -7.13 3.08 -19.28
C ALA A 3 -5.86 3.72 -18.72
N PHE A 4 -5.49 3.30 -17.51
CA PHE A 4 -4.17 3.46 -16.91
C PHE A 4 -3.48 2.09 -16.91
N ILE A 5 -2.22 2.00 -17.35
CA ILE A 5 -1.46 0.73 -17.41
C ILE A 5 -0.43 0.70 -16.28
N SER A 6 -0.75 -0.08 -15.23
CA SER A 6 0.12 -0.33 -14.09
C SER A 6 1.03 -1.52 -14.39
N HIS A 7 2.35 -1.34 -14.29
CA HIS A 7 3.33 -2.37 -14.59
C HIS A 7 4.67 -2.17 -13.87
N SER A 8 5.48 -3.20 -13.78
CA SER A 8 6.89 -3.04 -13.39
C SER A 8 7.73 -2.62 -14.60
N SER A 9 8.87 -1.96 -14.37
CA SER A 9 9.80 -1.60 -15.44
C SER A 9 10.26 -2.81 -16.28
N ALA A 10 10.32 -4.00 -15.66
CA ALA A 10 10.65 -5.24 -16.37
C ALA A 10 9.58 -5.65 -17.41
N ASP A 11 8.36 -5.18 -17.27
CA ASP A 11 7.22 -5.51 -18.12
C ASP A 11 6.91 -4.41 -19.17
N SER A 12 7.77 -3.37 -19.26
CA SER A 12 7.56 -2.17 -20.11
C SER A 12 7.35 -2.49 -21.60
N ALA A 13 8.03 -3.53 -22.12
CA ALA A 13 7.84 -3.94 -23.51
C ALA A 13 6.42 -4.47 -23.77
N LEU A 14 5.86 -5.21 -22.83
CA LEU A 14 4.48 -5.72 -22.89
C LEU A 14 3.48 -4.57 -22.70
N ALA A 15 3.75 -3.68 -21.74
CA ALA A 15 2.93 -2.51 -21.49
C ALA A 15 2.81 -1.61 -22.72
N ALA A 16 3.93 -1.34 -23.42
CA ALA A 16 3.94 -0.57 -24.67
C ALA A 16 3.16 -1.27 -25.82
N ARG A 17 3.18 -2.62 -25.86
CA ARG A 17 2.37 -3.37 -26.84
C ARG A 17 0.88 -3.24 -26.55
N ILE A 18 0.50 -3.26 -25.28
CA ILE A 18 -0.88 -3.06 -24.83
C ILE A 18 -1.35 -1.64 -25.16
N GLU A 19 -0.55 -0.62 -24.82
CA GLU A 19 -0.82 0.79 -25.14
C GLU A 19 -1.14 0.95 -26.64
N LYS A 20 -0.21 0.53 -27.51
CA LYS A 20 -0.39 0.58 -28.98
C LYS A 20 -1.63 -0.17 -29.48
N ARG A 21 -2.00 -1.26 -28.81
CA ARG A 21 -3.21 -1.99 -29.15
C ARG A 21 -4.47 -1.22 -28.77
N LEU A 22 -4.52 -0.67 -27.56
CA LEU A 22 -5.65 0.14 -27.11
C LEU A 22 -5.85 1.37 -27.99
N GLU A 23 -4.77 2.08 -28.32
CA GLU A 23 -4.78 3.23 -29.24
C GLU A 23 -5.32 2.86 -30.64
N ARG A 24 -4.84 1.74 -31.21
CA ARG A 24 -5.33 1.21 -32.50
C ARG A 24 -6.83 0.91 -32.48
N ASP A 25 -7.32 0.45 -31.33
CA ASP A 25 -8.74 0.13 -31.13
C ASP A 25 -9.56 1.39 -30.74
N GLY A 26 -8.97 2.60 -30.80
CA GLY A 26 -9.62 3.88 -30.53
C GLY A 26 -9.81 4.20 -29.04
N LEU A 27 -9.04 3.56 -28.16
CA LEU A 27 -9.05 3.80 -26.71
C LEU A 27 -7.84 4.63 -26.30
N THR A 28 -8.03 5.55 -25.34
CA THR A 28 -6.94 6.35 -24.78
C THR A 28 -6.30 5.60 -23.60
N ALA A 29 -5.00 5.37 -23.68
CA ALA A 29 -4.24 4.72 -22.63
C ALA A 29 -3.17 5.65 -22.07
N TRP A 30 -2.91 5.55 -20.77
CA TRP A 30 -1.80 6.23 -20.11
C TRP A 30 -0.85 5.17 -19.53
N LEU A 31 0.39 5.25 -19.99
CA LEU A 31 1.48 4.40 -19.54
C LEU A 31 2.42 5.24 -18.67
N ASP A 32 2.62 4.86 -17.42
CA ASP A 32 3.66 5.50 -16.61
C ASP A 32 5.03 5.08 -17.13
N ARG A 33 5.70 6.00 -17.83
CA ARG A 33 7.06 5.82 -18.38
C ARG A 33 8.12 6.36 -17.43
N SER A 34 7.74 6.90 -16.28
CA SER A 34 8.71 7.40 -15.34
C SER A 34 9.43 6.20 -14.70
N GLU A 35 10.65 5.92 -15.16
CA GLU A 35 11.63 5.19 -14.37
C GLU A 35 11.86 5.99 -13.10
N ILE A 36 11.25 5.55 -12.01
CA ILE A 36 11.30 6.28 -10.76
C ILE A 36 12.67 6.06 -10.17
N GLN A 37 13.47 7.11 -10.17
CA GLN A 37 14.72 7.16 -9.43
C GLN A 37 14.43 6.85 -7.97
N ILE A 38 15.28 6.03 -7.35
CA ILE A 38 15.21 5.73 -5.92
C ILE A 38 15.16 7.05 -5.15
N GLY A 39 14.04 7.31 -4.45
CA GLY A 39 13.80 8.56 -3.71
C GLY A 39 12.91 9.59 -4.42
N ALA A 40 12.34 9.26 -5.59
CA ALA A 40 11.31 10.11 -6.20
C ALA A 40 9.98 10.00 -5.43
N LEU A 41 9.29 11.14 -5.33
CA LEU A 41 8.00 11.27 -4.65
C LEU A 41 6.93 10.41 -5.35
N LEU A 42 6.07 9.76 -4.58
CA LEU A 42 4.83 9.13 -5.06
C LEU A 42 3.97 10.25 -5.61
N ARG A 43 4.03 10.49 -6.90
CA ARG A 43 3.55 11.73 -7.50
C ARG A 43 2.05 11.91 -7.25
N ALA A 44 1.68 13.11 -6.80
CA ALA A 44 0.28 13.53 -6.79
C ALA A 44 -0.37 13.34 -8.18
N GLU A 45 0.41 13.42 -9.25
CA GLU A 45 0.05 13.14 -10.63
C GLU A 45 -0.42 11.70 -10.86
N LEU A 46 0.16 10.70 -10.16
CA LEU A 46 -0.24 9.30 -10.29
C LEU A 46 -1.69 9.10 -9.82
N HIS A 47 -2.01 9.62 -8.63
CA HIS A 47 -3.36 9.58 -8.10
C HIS A 47 -4.35 10.25 -9.05
N ALA A 48 -4.01 11.46 -9.54
CA ALA A 48 -4.85 12.22 -10.48
C ALA A 48 -5.01 11.50 -11.82
N SER A 49 -4.01 10.75 -12.27
CA SER A 49 -4.08 9.95 -13.50
C SER A 49 -5.01 8.75 -13.34
N ILE A 50 -4.90 8.01 -12.24
CA ILE A 50 -5.79 6.88 -11.93
C ILE A 50 -7.23 7.40 -11.72
N GLU A 51 -7.40 8.54 -11.07
CA GLU A 51 -8.73 9.14 -10.84
C GLU A 51 -9.45 9.50 -12.15
N LYS A 52 -8.72 9.90 -13.18
CA LYS A 52 -9.28 10.27 -14.50
C LYS A 52 -9.54 9.07 -15.41
N CYS A 53 -9.05 7.88 -15.08
CA CYS A 53 -9.26 6.67 -15.88
C CYS A 53 -10.53 5.93 -15.51
N ARG A 54 -11.14 5.26 -16.49
CA ARG A 54 -12.25 4.33 -16.27
C ARG A 54 -11.75 2.98 -15.78
N ALA A 55 -10.67 2.49 -16.35
CA ALA A 55 -10.08 1.18 -16.04
C ALA A 55 -8.60 1.30 -15.70
N VAL A 56 -8.11 0.36 -14.90
CA VAL A 56 -6.69 0.12 -14.64
C VAL A 56 -6.33 -1.26 -15.17
N VAL A 57 -5.41 -1.30 -16.13
CA VAL A 57 -4.83 -2.53 -16.66
C VAL A 57 -3.61 -2.86 -15.81
N LEU A 58 -3.69 -3.89 -15.00
CA LEU A 58 -2.63 -4.33 -14.09
C LEU A 58 -1.82 -5.46 -14.74
N LEU A 59 -0.56 -5.22 -15.09
CA LEU A 59 0.37 -6.30 -15.49
C LEU A 59 0.96 -6.93 -14.24
N TRP A 60 0.48 -8.15 -13.93
CA TRP A 60 0.89 -8.85 -12.71
C TRP A 60 1.96 -9.88 -13.00
N SER A 61 3.17 -9.63 -12.50
CA SER A 61 4.35 -10.48 -12.61
C SER A 61 5.06 -10.56 -11.26
N LYS A 62 6.07 -11.42 -11.15
CA LYS A 62 6.97 -11.49 -9.99
C LYS A 62 7.63 -10.14 -9.69
N ARG A 63 7.95 -9.35 -10.72
CA ARG A 63 8.51 -8.00 -10.55
C ARG A 63 7.46 -7.00 -10.12
N ALA A 64 6.28 -7.06 -10.70
CA ALA A 64 5.15 -6.22 -10.32
C ALA A 64 4.72 -6.46 -8.86
N SER A 65 4.64 -7.73 -8.43
CA SER A 65 4.28 -8.10 -7.06
C SER A 65 5.29 -7.62 -6.00
N ALA A 66 6.53 -7.38 -6.40
CA ALA A 66 7.59 -6.83 -5.54
C ALA A 66 7.71 -5.30 -5.62
N SER A 67 6.99 -4.65 -6.55
CA SER A 67 7.03 -3.21 -6.75
C SER A 67 6.10 -2.48 -5.80
N ARG A 68 6.66 -1.60 -4.97
CA ARG A 68 5.87 -0.72 -4.10
C ARG A 68 4.93 0.20 -4.89
N TRP A 69 5.35 0.58 -6.10
CA TRP A 69 4.60 1.47 -6.99
C TRP A 69 3.37 0.77 -7.53
N VAL A 70 3.53 -0.41 -8.10
CA VAL A 70 2.42 -1.23 -8.58
C VAL A 70 1.44 -1.56 -7.45
N ALA A 71 1.94 -1.82 -6.23
CA ALA A 71 1.10 -2.03 -5.06
C ALA A 71 0.28 -0.78 -4.71
N ALA A 72 0.91 0.39 -4.68
CA ALA A 72 0.23 1.65 -4.40
C ALA A 72 -0.79 2.01 -5.50
N GLU A 73 -0.46 1.82 -6.78
CA GLU A 73 -1.36 2.03 -7.92
C GLU A 73 -2.59 1.13 -7.83
N LEU A 74 -2.38 -0.16 -7.57
CA LEU A 74 -3.45 -1.15 -7.42
C LEU A 74 -4.41 -0.76 -6.29
N LEU A 75 -3.89 -0.44 -5.11
CA LEU A 75 -4.71 -0.03 -3.97
C LEU A 75 -5.41 1.30 -4.22
N THR A 76 -4.74 2.25 -4.88
CA THR A 76 -5.37 3.51 -5.29
C THR A 76 -6.52 3.26 -6.25
N ALA A 77 -6.33 2.42 -7.26
CA ALA A 77 -7.38 2.04 -8.21
C ALA A 77 -8.57 1.39 -7.49
N PHE A 78 -8.30 0.46 -6.57
CA PHE A 78 -9.33 -0.18 -5.75
C PHE A 78 -10.14 0.85 -4.93
N HIS A 79 -9.46 1.72 -4.22
CA HIS A 79 -10.12 2.72 -3.36
C HIS A 79 -10.77 3.88 -4.13
N LEU A 80 -10.47 4.06 -5.40
CA LEU A 80 -11.15 4.98 -6.30
C LEU A 80 -12.29 4.31 -7.08
N ASP A 81 -12.63 3.06 -6.76
CA ASP A 81 -13.64 2.25 -7.44
C ASP A 81 -13.39 2.15 -8.96
N ARG A 82 -12.11 2.07 -9.39
CA ARG A 82 -11.77 1.88 -10.81
C ARG A 82 -11.94 0.41 -11.20
N PHE A 83 -12.34 0.18 -12.45
CA PHE A 83 -12.38 -1.18 -12.98
C PHE A 83 -10.96 -1.71 -13.17
N ILE A 84 -10.61 -2.80 -12.50
CA ILE A 84 -9.28 -3.40 -12.57
C ILE A 84 -9.32 -4.62 -13.47
N VAL A 85 -8.52 -4.58 -14.56
CA VAL A 85 -8.30 -5.71 -15.46
C VAL A 85 -6.93 -6.29 -15.16
N ALA A 86 -6.88 -7.40 -14.42
CA ALA A 86 -5.62 -8.07 -14.12
C ALA A 86 -5.16 -8.91 -15.32
N CYS A 87 -3.93 -8.68 -15.77
CA CYS A 87 -3.23 -9.42 -16.83
C CYS A 87 -2.08 -10.20 -16.18
N VAL A 88 -2.23 -11.52 -16.04
CA VAL A 88 -1.23 -12.38 -15.40
C VAL A 88 -0.13 -12.71 -16.40
N VAL A 89 1.09 -12.28 -16.10
CA VAL A 89 2.25 -12.37 -17.01
C VAL A 89 3.11 -13.60 -16.75
N ASP A 90 3.17 -14.06 -15.49
CA ASP A 90 3.89 -15.26 -15.06
C ASP A 90 3.09 -16.02 -13.99
N ASP A 91 3.67 -17.03 -13.36
CA ASP A 91 2.97 -17.87 -12.36
C ASP A 91 2.86 -17.22 -10.98
N THR A 92 3.06 -15.91 -10.88
CA THR A 92 2.90 -15.17 -9.62
C THR A 92 1.43 -15.06 -9.25
N ARG A 93 1.10 -15.54 -8.06
CA ARG A 93 -0.28 -15.50 -7.54
C ARG A 93 -0.79 -14.07 -7.43
N LEU A 94 -2.01 -13.83 -7.88
CA LEU A 94 -2.69 -12.53 -7.73
C LEU A 94 -2.90 -12.17 -6.26
N PRO A 95 -3.05 -10.89 -5.91
CA PRO A 95 -3.60 -10.48 -4.63
C PRO A 95 -4.93 -11.18 -4.36
N GLN A 96 -5.14 -11.63 -3.12
CA GLN A 96 -6.29 -12.48 -2.78
C GLN A 96 -7.63 -11.85 -3.20
N PHE A 97 -7.78 -10.55 -3.04
CA PHE A 97 -9.01 -9.86 -3.42
C PHE A 97 -9.26 -9.80 -4.93
N LEU A 98 -8.25 -10.07 -5.77
CA LEU A 98 -8.40 -10.17 -7.23
C LEU A 98 -8.53 -11.62 -7.74
N GLU A 99 -8.22 -12.62 -6.92
CA GLU A 99 -8.27 -14.04 -7.36
C GLU A 99 -9.65 -14.50 -7.80
N SER A 100 -10.70 -13.93 -7.22
CA SER A 100 -12.10 -14.23 -7.57
C SER A 100 -12.64 -13.37 -8.71
N THR A 101 -11.86 -12.45 -9.25
CA THR A 101 -12.24 -11.64 -10.40
C THR A 101 -11.85 -12.33 -11.71
N ILE A 102 -12.44 -11.86 -12.83
CA ILE A 102 -12.01 -12.32 -14.16
C ILE A 102 -10.68 -11.64 -14.49
N TRP A 103 -9.67 -12.44 -14.78
CA TRP A 103 -8.35 -11.98 -15.19
C TRP A 103 -7.96 -12.57 -16.55
N LEU A 104 -6.99 -11.95 -17.23
CA LEU A 104 -6.50 -12.36 -18.54
C LEU A 104 -5.16 -13.07 -18.43
N ASP A 105 -5.02 -14.22 -19.06
CA ASP A 105 -3.78 -15.00 -19.07
C ASP A 105 -2.84 -14.53 -20.18
N PHE A 106 -1.79 -13.81 -19.80
CA PHE A 106 -0.75 -13.31 -20.69
C PHE A 106 0.52 -14.18 -20.71
N ARG A 107 0.54 -15.30 -20.00
CA ARG A 107 1.69 -16.22 -19.93
C ARG A 107 1.97 -16.93 -21.26
N GLY A 108 1.02 -16.96 -22.17
CA GLY A 108 1.12 -17.66 -23.44
C GLY A 108 0.97 -16.75 -24.66
N LYS A 109 -0.12 -16.93 -25.42
CA LYS A 109 -0.38 -16.18 -26.65
C LYS A 109 -0.91 -14.76 -26.38
N VAL A 110 -0.02 -13.81 -26.09
CA VAL A 110 -0.35 -12.40 -25.82
C VAL A 110 -1.30 -11.81 -26.87
N SER A 111 -1.09 -12.11 -28.14
CA SER A 111 -1.87 -11.51 -29.24
C SER A 111 -3.36 -11.84 -29.19
N SER A 112 -3.74 -13.04 -28.73
CA SER A 112 -5.14 -13.44 -28.60
C SER A 112 -5.84 -12.72 -27.44
N GLN A 113 -5.10 -12.37 -26.39
CA GLN A 113 -5.64 -11.68 -25.23
C GLN A 113 -5.80 -10.18 -25.40
N LEU A 114 -5.04 -9.56 -26.33
CA LEU A 114 -5.09 -8.11 -26.58
C LEU A 114 -6.48 -7.65 -27.06
N ALA A 115 -7.17 -8.43 -27.89
CA ALA A 115 -8.53 -8.10 -28.32
C ALA A 115 -9.54 -8.18 -27.19
N THR A 116 -9.42 -9.20 -26.33
CA THR A 116 -10.25 -9.37 -25.13
C THR A 116 -10.01 -8.22 -24.15
N LEU A 117 -8.74 -7.81 -23.95
CA LEU A 117 -8.38 -6.67 -23.12
C LEU A 117 -9.02 -5.37 -23.63
N SER A 118 -8.90 -5.06 -24.92
CA SER A 118 -9.50 -3.85 -25.51
C SER A 118 -11.01 -3.82 -25.30
N ARG A 119 -11.68 -4.96 -25.47
CA ARG A 119 -13.11 -5.09 -25.21
C ARG A 119 -13.43 -4.86 -23.74
N ALA A 120 -12.67 -5.48 -22.80
CA ALA A 120 -12.85 -5.31 -21.37
C ALA A 120 -12.70 -3.85 -20.93
N VAL A 121 -11.71 -3.14 -21.47
CA VAL A 121 -11.52 -1.69 -21.20
C VAL A 121 -12.68 -0.87 -21.77
N ARG A 122 -13.16 -1.17 -22.98
CA ARG A 122 -14.28 -0.46 -23.62
C ARG A 122 -15.58 -0.62 -22.87
N GLU A 123 -15.84 -1.83 -22.37
CA GLU A 123 -17.07 -2.22 -21.68
C GLU A 123 -16.93 -2.09 -20.15
N ALA A 124 -15.83 -1.49 -19.66
CA ALA A 124 -15.52 -1.39 -18.26
C ALA A 124 -16.71 -0.86 -17.44
N PRO A 125 -17.20 -1.61 -16.42
CA PRO A 125 -18.21 -1.13 -15.50
C PRO A 125 -17.65 -0.01 -14.64
N ASN A 126 -18.53 0.78 -14.01
CA ASN A 126 -18.13 1.93 -13.22
C ASN A 126 -17.28 1.59 -11.98
N ARG A 127 -17.22 0.32 -11.59
CA ARG A 127 -16.39 -0.15 -10.47
C ARG A 127 -16.09 -1.65 -10.57
N THR A 128 -15.00 -2.09 -9.94
CA THR A 128 -14.73 -3.50 -9.70
C THR A 128 -15.53 -3.98 -8.49
N THR A 129 -16.39 -4.97 -8.67
CA THR A 129 -17.01 -5.66 -7.54
C THR A 129 -16.10 -6.81 -7.12
N VAL A 130 -15.51 -6.70 -5.92
CA VAL A 130 -14.62 -7.72 -5.39
C VAL A 130 -15.25 -8.33 -4.16
N PRO A 131 -15.45 -9.65 -4.10
CA PRO A 131 -15.84 -10.31 -2.86
C PRO A 131 -14.69 -10.17 -1.85
N LEU A 132 -14.99 -9.58 -0.70
CA LEU A 132 -14.01 -9.41 0.36
C LEU A 132 -13.79 -10.74 1.08
N PRO A 133 -12.54 -11.06 1.46
CA PRO A 133 -12.26 -12.26 2.23
C PRO A 133 -13.00 -12.20 3.57
N VAL A 134 -13.72 -13.27 3.89
CA VAL A 134 -14.31 -13.45 5.22
C VAL A 134 -13.16 -13.78 6.18
N PRO A 135 -12.99 -13.03 7.28
CA PRO A 135 -11.97 -13.34 8.27
C PRO A 135 -12.17 -14.75 8.80
N SER A 136 -11.16 -15.61 8.71
CA SER A 136 -11.20 -16.90 9.38
C SER A 136 -11.16 -16.73 10.91
N ALA A 137 -11.95 -17.50 11.64
CA ALA A 137 -11.91 -17.51 13.09
C ALA A 137 -10.50 -17.94 13.56
N ARG A 138 -9.90 -17.17 14.47
CA ARG A 138 -8.63 -17.50 15.10
C ARG A 138 -8.85 -18.36 16.34
N SER A 139 -7.87 -19.19 16.67
CA SER A 139 -7.89 -19.84 17.98
C SER A 139 -7.72 -18.80 19.08
N PRO A 140 -8.36 -19.01 20.26
CA PRO A 140 -8.19 -18.11 21.42
C PRO A 140 -6.73 -17.92 21.82
N GLU A 141 -5.92 -18.97 21.69
CA GLU A 141 -4.48 -18.92 21.98
C GLU A 141 -3.73 -17.98 21.05
N LEU A 142 -3.98 -18.07 19.72
CA LEU A 142 -3.37 -17.17 18.75
C LEU A 142 -3.82 -15.73 18.99
N GLN A 143 -5.10 -15.51 19.29
CA GLN A 143 -5.60 -14.16 19.57
C GLN A 143 -4.92 -13.58 20.83
N ALA A 144 -4.76 -14.36 21.90
CA ALA A 144 -4.05 -13.90 23.11
C ALA A 144 -2.59 -13.53 22.84
N LEU A 145 -1.89 -14.27 21.97
CA LEU A 145 -0.51 -13.95 21.57
C LEU A 145 -0.47 -12.65 20.77
N ILE A 146 -1.39 -12.46 19.82
CA ILE A 146 -1.54 -11.23 19.02
C ILE A 146 -1.78 -10.03 19.93
N ASP A 147 -2.72 -10.14 20.88
CA ASP A 147 -3.08 -9.06 21.82
C ASP A 147 -1.90 -8.69 22.72
N ASN A 148 -1.10 -9.67 23.12
CA ASN A 148 0.09 -9.43 23.93
C ASN A 148 1.15 -8.64 23.14
N VAL A 149 1.43 -9.05 21.91
CA VAL A 149 2.38 -8.33 21.03
C VAL A 149 1.89 -6.90 20.76
N ALA A 150 0.60 -6.72 20.46
CA ALA A 150 0.01 -5.40 20.22
C ALA A 150 0.15 -4.47 21.43
N ARG A 151 -0.08 -5.00 22.65
CA ARG A 151 0.06 -4.25 23.90
C ARG A 151 1.50 -3.78 24.13
N GLU A 152 2.48 -4.66 23.91
CA GLU A 152 3.88 -4.28 24.07
C GLU A 152 4.34 -3.29 22.98
N GLN A 153 3.81 -3.37 21.75
CA GLN A 153 4.07 -2.37 20.71
C GLN A 153 3.48 -1.00 21.06
N SER A 154 2.31 -0.94 21.69
CA SER A 154 1.77 0.31 22.22
C SER A 154 2.65 0.89 23.32
N ARG A 155 3.15 0.04 24.23
CA ARG A 155 4.10 0.44 25.26
C ARG A 155 5.41 1.01 24.71
N GLU A 156 5.92 0.45 23.60
CA GLU A 156 7.08 1.04 22.89
C GLU A 156 6.84 2.51 22.53
N LEU A 157 5.67 2.80 21.94
CA LEU A 157 5.32 4.15 21.50
C LEU A 157 5.12 5.10 22.69
N ASP A 158 4.51 4.63 23.78
CA ASP A 158 4.35 5.43 25.00
C ASP A 158 5.70 5.82 25.58
N LEU A 159 6.66 4.87 25.64
CA LEU A 159 8.02 5.13 26.11
C LEU A 159 8.77 6.11 25.20
N LEU A 160 8.60 6.03 23.88
CA LEU A 160 9.14 7.01 22.94
C LEU A 160 8.54 8.40 23.17
N GLY A 161 7.23 8.48 23.38
CA GLY A 161 6.54 9.73 23.71
C GLY A 161 7.06 10.37 25.02
N GLN A 162 7.55 9.57 25.96
CA GLN A 162 8.21 10.00 27.19
C GLN A 162 9.73 10.24 27.03
N TRP A 163 10.26 10.20 25.82
CA TRP A 163 11.71 10.31 25.53
C TRP A 163 12.57 9.21 26.15
N ASN A 164 11.99 8.10 26.57
CA ASN A 164 12.69 6.96 27.15
C ASN A 164 13.06 5.93 26.06
N VAL A 165 13.99 6.33 25.18
CA VAL A 165 14.38 5.54 24.00
C VAL A 165 15.03 4.22 24.38
N ASP A 166 15.79 4.18 25.48
CA ASP A 166 16.46 2.95 25.93
C ASP A 166 15.46 1.92 26.44
N ALA A 167 14.48 2.34 27.24
CA ALA A 167 13.40 1.45 27.67
C ALA A 167 12.55 0.97 26.48
N ALA A 168 12.26 1.85 25.52
CA ALA A 168 11.56 1.46 24.29
C ALA A 168 12.36 0.41 23.50
N ARG A 169 13.69 0.52 23.45
CA ARG A 169 14.57 -0.47 22.78
C ARG A 169 14.55 -1.83 23.45
N GLU A 170 14.49 -1.88 24.78
CA GLU A 170 14.38 -3.16 25.50
C GLU A 170 13.02 -3.83 25.28
N VAL A 171 11.92 -3.06 25.31
CA VAL A 171 10.59 -3.58 24.96
C VAL A 171 10.58 -4.09 23.51
N HIS A 172 11.20 -3.36 22.58
CA HIS A 172 11.30 -3.77 21.17
C HIS A 172 11.98 -5.13 20.99
N LYS A 173 13.07 -5.40 21.72
CA LYS A 173 13.73 -6.72 21.72
C LYS A 173 12.80 -7.83 22.22
N SER A 174 12.03 -7.55 23.27
CA SER A 174 11.04 -8.50 23.79
C SER A 174 9.95 -8.80 22.74
N VAL A 175 9.43 -7.75 22.09
CA VAL A 175 8.44 -7.89 20.99
C VAL A 175 9.00 -8.72 19.84
N ASP A 176 10.26 -8.50 19.42
CA ASP A 176 10.91 -9.29 18.38
C ASP A 176 10.94 -10.80 18.74
N GLY A 177 11.22 -11.13 20.00
CA GLY A 177 11.19 -12.51 20.49
C GLY A 177 9.81 -13.15 20.42
N MET A 178 8.74 -12.40 20.73
CA MET A 178 7.36 -12.88 20.66
C MET A 178 6.83 -12.97 19.23
N LEU A 179 7.21 -12.03 18.37
CA LEU A 179 6.66 -11.91 17.02
C LEU A 179 7.27 -12.90 16.03
N ARG A 180 8.56 -13.20 16.11
CA ARG A 180 9.25 -14.14 15.18
C ARG A 180 8.60 -15.52 15.08
N PRO A 181 8.19 -16.18 16.18
CA PRO A 181 7.46 -17.45 16.09
C PRO A 181 6.12 -17.32 15.38
N LEU A 182 5.40 -16.19 15.61
CA LEU A 182 4.12 -15.91 14.93
C LEU A 182 4.31 -15.73 13.44
N GLU A 183 5.29 -14.92 12.99
CA GLU A 183 5.62 -14.73 11.58
C GLU A 183 5.97 -16.04 10.85
N ARG A 184 6.63 -16.99 11.54
CA ARG A 184 6.99 -18.28 10.94
C ARG A 184 5.78 -19.19 10.77
N ARG A 185 4.89 -19.25 11.80
CA ARG A 185 3.78 -20.20 11.84
C ARG A 185 2.51 -19.66 11.16
N TRP A 186 2.24 -18.35 11.28
CA TRP A 186 1.01 -17.70 10.78
C TRP A 186 1.32 -16.53 9.83
N ARG A 187 2.26 -16.72 8.94
CA ARG A 187 2.75 -15.68 8.02
C ARG A 187 1.70 -15.08 7.10
N TYR A 188 0.55 -15.72 6.92
CA TYR A 188 -0.58 -15.23 6.11
C TYR A 188 -1.75 -14.73 6.98
N ASP A 189 -1.62 -14.72 8.30
CA ASP A 189 -2.63 -14.09 9.15
C ASP A 189 -2.50 -12.56 9.07
N ILE A 190 -3.64 -11.90 8.81
CA ILE A 190 -3.69 -10.44 8.61
C ILE A 190 -3.16 -9.68 9.83
N GLN A 191 -3.50 -10.10 11.05
CA GLN A 191 -3.04 -9.42 12.26
C GLN A 191 -1.55 -9.62 12.49
N VAL A 192 -1.03 -10.83 12.26
CA VAL A 192 0.41 -11.09 12.35
C VAL A 192 1.18 -10.24 11.34
N GLN A 193 0.68 -10.10 10.11
CA GLN A 193 1.29 -9.22 9.11
C GLN A 193 1.30 -7.75 9.56
N LYS A 194 0.19 -7.25 10.10
CA LYS A 194 0.11 -5.89 10.63
C LYS A 194 1.12 -5.66 11.77
N LEU A 195 1.14 -6.55 12.76
CA LEU A 195 2.10 -6.47 13.88
C LEU A 195 3.54 -6.46 13.38
N ALA A 196 3.86 -7.27 12.35
CA ALA A 196 5.17 -7.28 11.73
C ALA A 196 5.51 -5.95 11.02
N GLY A 197 4.53 -5.32 10.39
CA GLY A 197 4.67 -3.98 9.81
C GLY A 197 4.93 -2.92 10.88
N TYR A 198 4.11 -2.89 11.92
CA TYR A 198 4.28 -1.96 13.05
C TYR A 198 5.61 -2.17 13.78
N HIS A 199 6.02 -3.40 14.03
CA HIS A 199 7.30 -3.71 14.67
C HIS A 199 8.47 -3.09 13.89
N ARG A 200 8.49 -3.22 12.57
CA ARG A 200 9.56 -2.63 11.74
C ARG A 200 9.47 -1.10 11.67
N LYS A 201 8.27 -0.54 11.65
CA LYS A 201 8.07 0.90 11.76
C LYS A 201 8.61 1.42 13.11
N ASN A 202 8.31 0.74 14.21
CA ASN A 202 8.79 1.10 15.54
C ASN A 202 10.32 0.99 15.64
N ALA A 203 10.93 -0.02 15.01
CA ALA A 203 12.39 -0.12 14.90
C ALA A 203 13.02 1.13 14.27
N TYR A 204 12.39 1.66 13.21
CA TYR A 204 12.81 2.90 12.57
C TYR A 204 12.66 4.10 13.52
N LEU A 205 11.53 4.22 14.20
CA LEU A 205 11.26 5.31 15.14
C LEU A 205 12.27 5.30 16.28
N ILE A 206 12.53 4.15 16.90
CA ILE A 206 13.51 4.00 17.98
C ILE A 206 14.92 4.39 17.52
N LYS A 207 15.31 3.95 16.33
CA LYS A 207 16.65 4.23 15.76
C LYS A 207 16.87 5.71 15.45
N HIS A 208 15.83 6.39 14.99
CA HIS A 208 15.91 7.74 14.44
C HIS A 208 15.14 8.79 15.24
N TRP A 209 14.77 8.48 16.49
CA TRP A 209 13.86 9.30 17.30
C TRP A 209 14.28 10.76 17.41
N GLU A 210 15.55 11.02 17.73
CA GLU A 210 16.09 12.38 17.83
C GLU A 210 16.04 13.13 16.50
N ALA A 211 16.39 12.45 15.40
CA ALA A 211 16.36 13.07 14.08
C ALA A 211 14.94 13.44 13.66
N ILE A 212 13.96 12.53 13.93
CA ILE A 212 12.55 12.74 13.59
C ILE A 212 11.98 13.93 14.36
N ASN A 213 12.24 14.01 15.66
CA ASN A 213 11.80 15.15 16.48
C ASN A 213 12.51 16.46 16.11
N GLY A 214 13.73 16.38 15.58
CA GLY A 214 14.44 17.51 14.96
C GLY A 214 13.98 17.84 13.53
N GLY A 215 12.84 17.27 13.08
CA GLY A 215 12.25 17.53 11.75
C GLY A 215 12.91 16.80 10.58
N ARG A 216 13.87 15.90 10.83
CA ARG A 216 14.58 15.12 9.80
C ARG A 216 14.04 13.71 9.75
N THR A 217 13.94 13.14 8.55
CA THR A 217 13.51 11.75 8.33
C THR A 217 14.61 11.02 7.55
N PRO A 218 15.56 10.36 8.24
CA PRO A 218 16.66 9.64 7.60
C PRO A 218 16.16 8.53 6.69
N LYS A 219 16.79 8.36 5.53
CA LYS A 219 16.49 7.22 4.64
C LYS A 219 16.97 5.93 5.28
N ASP A 220 16.07 4.93 5.40
CA ASP A 220 16.40 3.63 5.96
C ASP A 220 15.55 2.53 5.30
N THR A 221 16.20 1.43 4.90
CA THR A 221 15.53 0.29 4.28
C THR A 221 14.54 -0.44 5.20
N VAL A 222 14.59 -0.16 6.51
CA VAL A 222 13.63 -0.70 7.49
C VAL A 222 12.21 -0.24 7.17
N LEU A 223 12.02 1.02 6.73
CA LEU A 223 10.70 1.52 6.31
C LEU A 223 10.17 0.76 5.10
N LEU A 224 11.00 0.46 4.10
CA LEU A 224 10.58 -0.33 2.94
C LEU A 224 10.15 -1.75 3.33
N ARG A 225 10.76 -2.32 4.38
CA ARG A 225 10.33 -3.64 4.92
C ARG A 225 8.99 -3.52 5.65
N ALA A 226 8.79 -2.49 6.45
CA ALA A 226 7.52 -2.22 7.12
C ALA A 226 6.39 -2.04 6.11
N GLU A 227 6.61 -1.23 5.08
CA GLU A 227 5.66 -0.98 3.99
C GLU A 227 5.21 -2.27 3.29
N ARG A 228 6.13 -3.20 3.00
CA ARG A 228 5.79 -4.49 2.39
C ARG A 228 4.81 -5.31 3.23
N PHE A 229 4.89 -5.27 4.55
CA PHE A 229 3.95 -5.96 5.41
C PHE A 229 2.55 -5.34 5.32
N PHE A 230 2.45 -4.02 5.28
CA PHE A 230 1.15 -3.36 5.09
C PHE A 230 0.57 -3.63 3.70
N PHE A 231 1.38 -3.60 2.64
CA PHE A 231 0.91 -4.02 1.32
C PHE A 231 0.44 -5.49 1.31
N SER A 232 1.18 -6.39 1.93
CA SER A 232 0.78 -7.80 2.04
C SER A 232 -0.55 -7.95 2.78
N THR A 233 -0.76 -7.21 3.86
CA THR A 233 -2.04 -7.16 4.59
C THR A 233 -3.18 -6.66 3.67
N LEU A 234 -2.94 -5.57 2.96
CA LEU A 234 -3.94 -4.96 2.07
C LEU A 234 -4.22 -5.82 0.82
N PHE A 235 -3.30 -6.66 0.40
CA PHE A 235 -3.54 -7.65 -0.65
C PHE A 235 -4.43 -8.81 -0.17
N LEU A 236 -4.44 -9.09 1.14
CA LEU A 236 -5.38 -10.02 1.77
C LEU A 236 -6.73 -9.35 2.03
N ASN A 237 -6.73 -8.14 2.58
CA ASN A 237 -7.93 -7.35 2.86
C ASN A 237 -7.69 -5.85 2.56
N PRO A 238 -8.09 -5.35 1.39
CA PRO A 238 -7.87 -3.95 1.02
C PRO A 238 -8.68 -2.94 1.84
N LEU A 239 -9.65 -3.40 2.64
CA LEU A 239 -10.45 -2.55 3.52
C LEU A 239 -9.95 -2.55 4.99
N ASP A 240 -8.79 -3.11 5.27
CA ASP A 240 -8.20 -3.05 6.62
C ASP A 240 -7.71 -1.63 6.90
N TYR A 241 -8.50 -0.88 7.69
CA TYR A 241 -8.24 0.53 7.98
C TYR A 241 -6.96 0.74 8.82
N GLU A 242 -6.58 -0.23 9.65
CA GLU A 242 -5.35 -0.15 10.44
C GLU A 242 -4.11 -0.30 9.53
N ALA A 243 -4.15 -1.24 8.57
CA ALA A 243 -3.07 -1.40 7.60
C ALA A 243 -2.95 -0.19 6.66
N LEU A 244 -4.08 0.42 6.25
CA LEU A 244 -4.08 1.67 5.49
C LEU A 244 -3.43 2.81 6.28
N ASN A 245 -3.74 2.94 7.57
CA ASN A 245 -3.09 3.94 8.42
C ASN A 245 -1.62 3.63 8.67
N GLY A 246 -1.27 2.36 8.86
CA GLY A 246 0.14 1.94 8.97
C GLY A 246 0.96 2.33 7.73
N LEU A 247 0.39 2.13 6.53
CA LEU A 247 0.98 2.59 5.27
C LEU A 247 1.07 4.12 5.21
N ALA A 248 0.01 4.84 5.60
CA ALA A 248 0.01 6.31 5.64
C ALA A 248 1.09 6.85 6.60
N SER A 249 1.25 6.25 7.77
CA SER A 249 2.30 6.63 8.75
C SER A 249 3.71 6.49 8.16
N ILE A 250 3.97 5.42 7.38
CA ILE A 250 5.26 5.26 6.69
C ILE A 250 5.46 6.35 5.65
N LEU A 251 4.44 6.64 4.84
CA LEU A 251 4.49 7.67 3.81
C LEU A 251 4.70 9.08 4.41
N ILE A 252 4.19 9.35 5.63
CA ILE A 252 4.52 10.58 6.38
C ILE A 252 6.02 10.65 6.68
N LEU A 253 6.60 9.56 7.17
CA LEU A 253 8.04 9.47 7.47
C LEU A 253 8.90 9.61 6.21
N GLU A 254 8.41 9.20 5.05
CA GLU A 254 9.06 9.36 3.76
C GLU A 254 8.78 10.73 3.10
N ARG A 255 7.97 11.59 3.72
CA ARG A 255 7.53 12.89 3.18
C ARG A 255 6.65 12.80 1.93
N GLU A 256 6.02 11.65 1.69
CA GLU A 256 5.07 11.41 0.60
C GLU A 256 3.66 11.86 0.99
N LEU A 257 3.51 13.14 1.31
CA LEU A 257 2.34 13.66 2.04
C LEU A 257 1.01 13.54 1.27
N SER A 258 1.03 13.54 -0.06
CA SER A 258 -0.18 13.40 -0.88
C SER A 258 -0.72 11.97 -0.82
N ALA A 259 0.15 10.97 -0.97
CA ALA A 259 -0.22 9.57 -0.85
C ALA A 259 -0.60 9.23 0.60
N ALA A 260 0.16 9.74 1.59
CA ALA A 260 -0.15 9.58 3.00
C ALA A 260 -1.57 10.08 3.32
N GLN A 261 -1.93 11.26 2.83
CA GLN A 261 -3.27 11.81 3.02
C GLN A 261 -4.35 10.92 2.41
N PHE A 262 -4.13 10.46 1.17
CA PHE A 262 -5.11 9.60 0.51
C PHE A 262 -5.41 8.33 1.31
N PHE A 263 -4.38 7.58 1.73
CA PHE A 263 -4.58 6.34 2.49
C PHE A 263 -5.13 6.60 3.90
N ASN A 264 -4.68 7.68 4.56
CA ASN A 264 -5.19 8.07 5.87
C ASN A 264 -6.67 8.45 5.82
N ASP A 265 -7.11 9.24 4.82
CA ASP A 265 -8.52 9.59 4.65
C ASP A 265 -9.38 8.35 4.35
N ARG A 266 -8.84 7.34 3.67
CA ARG A 266 -9.51 6.06 3.46
C ARG A 266 -9.62 5.27 4.77
N ALA A 267 -8.55 5.22 5.56
CA ALA A 267 -8.56 4.57 6.88
C ALA A 267 -9.63 5.18 7.79
N ILE A 268 -9.69 6.50 7.89
CA ILE A 268 -10.71 7.21 8.70
C ILE A 268 -12.13 6.90 8.24
N ARG A 269 -12.38 6.90 6.91
CA ARG A 269 -13.72 6.60 6.38
C ARG A 269 -14.16 5.17 6.66
N LEU A 270 -13.26 4.20 6.52
CA LEU A 270 -13.53 2.80 6.79
C LEU A 270 -13.77 2.54 8.27
N ALA A 271 -12.92 3.06 9.16
CA ALA A 271 -13.12 2.97 10.60
C ALA A 271 -14.49 3.57 11.02
N LYS A 272 -14.84 4.75 10.49
CA LYS A 272 -16.14 5.37 10.76
C LYS A 272 -17.32 4.52 10.27
N ARG A 273 -17.20 3.88 9.10
CA ARG A 273 -18.22 2.94 8.59
C ARG A 273 -18.45 1.79 9.57
N ASP A 274 -17.36 1.29 10.16
CA ASP A 274 -17.37 0.16 11.10
C ASP A 274 -17.68 0.62 12.56
N GLY A 275 -18.04 1.90 12.77
CA GLY A 275 -18.41 2.46 14.06
C GLY A 275 -17.22 2.73 14.99
N VAL A 276 -16.00 2.74 14.46
CA VAL A 276 -14.76 2.92 15.23
C VAL A 276 -14.30 4.39 15.13
N GLU A 277 -14.04 5.00 16.28
CA GLU A 277 -13.31 6.26 16.36
C GLU A 277 -11.81 5.98 16.39
N TYR A 278 -11.14 6.21 15.26
CA TYR A 278 -9.73 5.85 15.08
C TYR A 278 -8.83 7.06 15.35
N ALA A 279 -8.36 7.16 16.60
CA ALA A 279 -7.59 8.31 17.11
C ALA A 279 -6.23 8.46 16.40
N GLU A 280 -5.53 7.36 16.14
CA GLU A 280 -4.22 7.35 15.48
C GLU A 280 -4.29 7.94 14.07
N ALA A 281 -5.31 7.57 13.30
CA ALA A 281 -5.50 8.13 11.96
C ALA A 281 -5.87 9.61 11.98
N LYS A 282 -6.59 10.08 13.01
CA LYS A 282 -6.86 11.52 13.21
C LYS A 282 -5.58 12.28 13.54
N PHE A 283 -4.74 11.71 14.40
CA PHE A 283 -3.43 12.27 14.72
C PHE A 283 -2.55 12.39 13.45
N ASP A 284 -2.41 11.32 12.68
CA ASP A 284 -1.64 11.32 11.42
C ASP A 284 -2.16 12.37 10.43
N ARG A 285 -3.48 12.57 10.33
CA ARG A 285 -4.08 13.62 9.50
C ARG A 285 -3.63 15.01 9.92
N ASP A 286 -3.57 15.27 11.22
CA ASP A 286 -3.12 16.57 11.74
C ASP A 286 -1.63 16.78 11.50
N VAL A 287 -0.80 15.73 11.63
CA VAL A 287 0.62 15.75 11.25
C VAL A 287 0.78 16.08 9.77
N ILE A 288 0.05 15.40 8.88
CA ILE A 288 0.08 15.67 7.42
C ILE A 288 -0.25 17.13 7.13
N ARG A 289 -1.31 17.66 7.76
CA ARG A 289 -1.74 19.04 7.57
C ARG A 289 -0.66 20.04 7.99
N ASN A 290 -0.02 19.82 9.13
CA ASN A 290 1.03 20.69 9.64
C ASN A 290 2.29 20.65 8.75
N LEU A 291 2.69 19.47 8.29
CA LEU A 291 3.82 19.31 7.38
C LEU A 291 3.59 19.99 6.03
N LYS A 292 2.38 19.89 5.46
CA LYS A 292 2.03 20.60 4.22
C LYS A 292 2.08 22.11 4.37
N LYS A 293 1.60 22.66 5.50
CA LYS A 293 1.69 24.09 5.78
C LYS A 293 3.13 24.57 5.90
N ALA A 294 3.98 23.82 6.62
CA ALA A 294 5.40 24.16 6.77
C ALA A 294 6.15 24.16 5.42
N GLY A 295 5.85 23.22 4.52
CA GLY A 295 6.44 23.16 3.18
C GLY A 295 6.02 24.31 2.26
N GLN A 296 4.84 24.90 2.46
CA GLN A 296 4.36 26.06 1.68
C GLN A 296 4.97 27.39 2.15
N GLY A 297 5.38 27.48 3.44
CA GLY A 297 5.95 28.69 4.01
C GLY A 297 7.42 28.96 3.62
N THR A 298 8.13 27.97 3.12
CA THR A 298 9.56 28.09 2.71
C THR A 298 9.74 28.43 1.22
N GLY A 299 8.67 28.51 0.43
CA GLY A 299 8.71 28.83 -1.00
C GLY A 299 8.43 30.30 -1.38
N GLY A 300 8.23 31.18 -0.39
CA GLY A 300 7.83 32.58 -0.60
C GLY A 300 8.95 33.63 -0.38
N GLY A 301 10.23 33.26 -0.49
CA GLY A 301 11.35 34.16 -0.27
C GLY A 301 12.49 33.90 -1.22
N SER A 302 12.34 34.29 -2.47
CA SER A 302 13.44 34.57 -3.39
C SER A 302 12.94 35.44 -4.54
#